data_716379c5c3fce4b92f6d323eb9a130dd
#
_entry.id   716379c5c3fce4b92f6d323eb9a130dd
#
_cell.length_a   1.000
_cell.length_b   1.000
_cell.length_c   1.000
_cell.angle_alpha   90.00
_cell.angle_beta   90.00
_cell.angle_gamma   90.00
#
_symmetry.space_group_name_H-M   'P 1'
#
loop_
_entity.id
_entity.type
_entity.pdbx_description
1 polymer ?
#
loop_
_entity_poly.entity_id
_entity_poly.type
_entity_poly.pdbx_seq_one_letter_code
_entity_poly.pdbx_strand_id
1 'polypeptide(L)'
;MQARCTELHGCSIALSRVEGPLARELFLHGRPPAGITDPGEQAAAVYRALLDVLRAENASCGSVVAETVFLRDVRTGLAPLREARRQALAGREDAAHRPAILEIGLPPLDARAALEVSVQAVVPHAAPLRPVTVTTAPACPCPACATAHGLRVDLGGETRFHAAGLCGPGDDAYAQTLGLFALAEDLLRRAGMEFSDVVRTWIHLRHMDRDYAALNKARREFFEARGIDPVPASTGIGGAPVGGAHDICLGLYAVKAGRPRVRTVMTSPTLNEASQYGADFVRGMRVEEANKVALHVSGTASIDEHGRTVHGDDFAAQADRMLVNIAALLERQGAGFGDVVSAITYLKHPADADRLREALRAAGFEGFPHAMVVAPICRPDLLCETEALAVLS
;
A
#
# COMPACT_ATOMS: atom_id res chain seq x y z
N MET A 1 7.01 10.58 16.73
CA MET A 1 6.99 10.67 15.26
C MET A 1 7.42 12.08 14.81
N GLN A 2 8.15 12.21 13.69
CA GLN A 2 8.47 13.50 13.06
C GLN A 2 8.07 13.42 11.59
N ALA A 3 7.28 14.39 11.14
CA ALA A 3 6.88 14.49 9.74
C ALA A 3 7.34 15.84 9.16
N ARG A 4 7.78 15.84 7.90
CA ARG A 4 8.23 17.06 7.20
C ARG A 4 7.95 16.94 5.71
N CYS A 5 7.82 18.09 5.05
CA CYS A 5 7.82 18.19 3.59
C CYS A 5 9.05 18.99 3.16
N THR A 6 9.71 18.56 2.09
CA THR A 6 10.94 19.18 1.57
C THR A 6 10.85 19.32 0.06
N GLU A 7 11.21 20.48 -0.46
CA GLU A 7 11.34 20.71 -1.90
C GLU A 7 12.78 20.39 -2.34
N LEU A 8 12.96 19.40 -3.22
CA LEU A 8 14.26 18.99 -3.79
C LEU A 8 14.12 18.73 -5.28
N HIS A 9 15.03 19.31 -6.08
CA HIS A 9 15.00 19.17 -7.54
C HIS A 9 13.65 19.56 -8.17
N GLY A 10 12.92 20.48 -7.53
CA GLY A 10 11.56 20.86 -7.93
C GLY A 10 10.47 19.86 -7.56
N CYS A 11 10.84 18.72 -6.93
CA CYS A 11 9.92 17.71 -6.41
C CYS A 11 9.51 18.05 -4.98
N SER A 12 8.26 17.76 -4.63
CA SER A 12 7.80 17.80 -3.24
C SER A 12 7.93 16.41 -2.62
N ILE A 13 8.73 16.28 -1.55
CA ILE A 13 8.94 15.02 -0.82
C ILE A 13 8.40 15.16 0.60
N ALA A 14 7.32 14.42 0.89
CA ALA A 14 6.84 14.23 2.25
C ALA A 14 7.56 13.05 2.90
N LEU A 15 7.95 13.21 4.17
CA LEU A 15 8.66 12.20 4.96
C LEU A 15 8.02 12.10 6.34
N SER A 16 7.68 10.88 6.77
CA SER A 16 7.45 10.53 8.18
C SER A 16 8.59 9.65 8.68
N ARG A 17 9.09 9.97 9.88
CA ARG A 17 10.13 9.22 10.56
C ARG A 17 9.58 8.61 11.85
N VAL A 18 9.75 7.30 12.01
CA VAL A 18 9.41 6.54 13.20
C VAL A 18 10.70 6.01 13.81
N GLU A 19 11.02 6.46 15.01
CA GLU A 19 12.14 5.90 15.79
C GLU A 19 11.62 4.77 16.65
N GLY A 20 12.15 3.57 16.46
CA GLY A 20 11.89 2.40 17.28
C GLY A 20 13.16 1.93 17.98
N PRO A 21 13.08 0.95 18.90
CA PRO A 21 14.23 0.46 19.64
C PRO A 21 15.28 -0.25 18.78
N LEU A 22 14.91 -0.77 17.61
CA LEU A 22 15.79 -1.57 16.76
C LEU A 22 16.19 -0.87 15.47
N ALA A 23 15.31 0.01 14.96
CA ALA A 23 15.49 0.67 13.68
C ALA A 23 14.69 1.97 13.61
N ARG A 24 15.17 2.88 12.78
CA ARG A 24 14.37 3.96 12.24
C ARG A 24 13.63 3.46 11.02
N GLU A 25 12.34 3.73 10.93
CA GLU A 25 11.55 3.47 9.73
C GLU A 25 11.15 4.80 9.07
N LEU A 26 11.29 4.83 7.75
CA LEU A 26 11.03 6.02 6.95
C LEU A 26 9.90 5.72 5.97
N PHE A 27 8.93 6.62 5.93
CA PHE A 27 7.84 6.61 4.95
C PHE A 27 7.98 7.88 4.13
N LEU A 28 8.09 7.75 2.80
CA LEU A 28 8.28 8.86 1.89
C LEU A 28 7.20 8.84 0.82
N HIS A 29 6.81 10.04 0.37
CA HIS A 29 5.99 10.20 -0.81
C HIS A 29 6.55 11.35 -1.65
N GLY A 30 6.88 11.04 -2.90
CA GLY A 30 7.48 11.97 -3.86
C GLY A 30 6.53 12.34 -4.98
N ARG A 31 6.34 13.64 -5.19
CA ARG A 31 5.58 14.23 -6.29
C ARG A 31 6.53 14.90 -7.27
N PRO A 32 6.30 14.78 -8.59
CA PRO A 32 7.18 15.34 -9.60
C PRO A 32 7.08 16.87 -9.68
N PRO A 33 8.06 17.53 -10.32
CA PRO A 33 8.02 18.95 -10.58
C PRO A 33 6.85 19.35 -11.48
N ALA A 34 6.14 20.41 -11.12
CA ALA A 34 4.97 20.87 -11.86
C ALA A 34 5.28 21.36 -13.29
N GLY A 35 6.52 21.76 -13.57
CA GLY A 35 6.95 22.31 -14.87
C GLY A 35 7.46 21.27 -15.86
N ILE A 36 7.59 20.01 -15.47
CA ILE A 36 8.06 18.91 -16.32
C ILE A 36 6.85 18.10 -16.78
N THR A 37 6.75 17.83 -18.08
CA THR A 37 5.63 17.05 -18.67
C THR A 37 6.06 15.67 -19.16
N ASP A 38 7.36 15.47 -19.44
CA ASP A 38 7.87 14.17 -19.87
C ASP A 38 7.90 13.18 -18.70
N PRO A 39 7.29 11.98 -18.83
CA PRO A 39 7.23 11.00 -17.74
C PRO A 39 8.60 10.49 -17.29
N GLY A 40 9.57 10.37 -18.19
CA GLY A 40 10.92 9.93 -17.86
C GLY A 40 11.69 10.98 -17.05
N GLU A 41 11.57 12.24 -17.44
CA GLU A 41 12.17 13.36 -16.70
C GLU A 41 11.52 13.54 -15.34
N GLN A 42 10.18 13.40 -15.23
CA GLN A 42 9.47 13.40 -13.95
C GLN A 42 9.99 12.27 -13.05
N ALA A 43 10.08 11.04 -13.57
CA ALA A 43 10.59 9.89 -12.84
C ALA A 43 12.05 10.12 -12.37
N ALA A 44 12.93 10.59 -13.27
CA ALA A 44 14.32 10.88 -12.93
C ALA A 44 14.46 11.93 -11.83
N ALA A 45 13.63 12.98 -11.85
CA ALA A 45 13.62 13.99 -10.81
C ALA A 45 13.14 13.42 -9.46
N VAL A 46 12.04 12.65 -9.45
CA VAL A 46 11.48 12.05 -8.23
C VAL A 46 12.47 11.06 -7.60
N TYR A 47 13.08 10.15 -8.39
CA TYR A 47 14.05 9.20 -7.84
C TYR A 47 15.30 9.88 -7.31
N ARG A 48 15.79 10.92 -7.98
CA ARG A 48 16.92 11.71 -7.48
C ARG A 48 16.59 12.33 -6.13
N ALA A 49 15.44 12.98 -6.02
CA ALA A 49 14.99 13.62 -4.78
C ALA A 49 14.80 12.61 -3.64
N LEU A 50 14.14 11.46 -3.91
CA LEU A 50 13.95 10.39 -2.92
C LEU A 50 15.30 9.83 -2.43
N LEU A 51 16.25 9.58 -3.33
CA LEU A 51 17.57 9.08 -2.96
C LEU A 51 18.38 10.08 -2.15
N ASP A 52 18.24 11.38 -2.41
CA ASP A 52 18.91 12.43 -1.62
C ASP A 52 18.30 12.53 -0.23
N VAL A 53 16.95 12.40 -0.08
CA VAL A 53 16.31 12.34 1.24
C VAL A 53 16.74 11.08 1.99
N LEU A 54 16.78 9.90 1.35
CA LEU A 54 17.26 8.68 1.98
C LEU A 54 18.70 8.84 2.48
N ARG A 55 19.58 9.42 1.66
CA ARG A 55 20.98 9.68 2.05
C ARG A 55 21.07 10.64 3.26
N ALA A 56 20.25 11.69 3.28
CA ALA A 56 20.19 12.61 4.42
C ALA A 56 19.70 11.94 5.72
N GLU A 57 18.96 10.84 5.58
CA GLU A 57 18.50 9.99 6.67
C GLU A 57 19.46 8.83 6.99
N ASN A 58 20.69 8.84 6.46
CA ASN A 58 21.65 7.73 6.56
C ASN A 58 21.08 6.38 6.07
N ALA A 59 20.19 6.42 5.09
CA ALA A 59 19.64 5.27 4.40
C ALA A 59 20.24 5.14 2.99
N SER A 60 20.27 3.92 2.47
CA SER A 60 20.66 3.62 1.09
C SER A 60 19.48 3.03 0.32
N CYS A 61 19.65 2.74 -0.96
CA CYS A 61 18.66 1.96 -1.71
C CYS A 61 18.45 0.56 -1.11
N GLY A 62 19.45 -0.04 -0.48
CA GLY A 62 19.34 -1.30 0.26
C GLY A 62 18.48 -1.24 1.53
N SER A 63 18.18 -0.03 2.02
CA SER A 63 17.25 0.17 3.14
C SER A 63 15.79 0.15 2.71
N VAL A 64 15.48 0.30 1.41
CA VAL A 64 14.11 0.32 0.89
C VAL A 64 13.51 -1.08 0.92
N VAL A 65 12.37 -1.25 1.58
CA VAL A 65 11.69 -2.53 1.71
C VAL A 65 10.45 -2.63 0.83
N ALA A 66 9.76 -1.50 0.58
CA ALA A 66 8.61 -1.44 -0.31
C ALA A 66 8.59 -0.13 -1.10
N GLU A 67 8.09 -0.21 -2.32
CA GLU A 67 7.94 0.92 -3.23
C GLU A 67 6.59 0.79 -3.96
N THR A 68 5.82 1.87 -4.01
CA THR A 68 4.58 1.94 -4.81
C THR A 68 4.69 3.09 -5.79
N VAL A 69 4.51 2.78 -7.06
CA VAL A 69 4.50 3.76 -8.15
C VAL A 69 3.10 3.88 -8.72
N PHE A 70 2.51 5.04 -8.55
CA PHE A 70 1.21 5.40 -9.11
C PHE A 70 1.42 5.99 -10.50
N LEU A 71 0.90 5.35 -11.53
CA LEU A 71 1.07 5.76 -12.92
C LEU A 71 -0.25 6.33 -13.46
N ARG A 72 -0.18 7.47 -14.12
CA ARG A 72 -1.32 8.05 -14.83
C ARG A 72 -1.74 7.18 -16.02
N ASP A 73 -0.79 6.75 -16.82
CA ASP A 73 -0.99 5.80 -17.92
C ASP A 73 0.18 4.79 -17.95
N VAL A 74 -0.15 3.53 -17.74
CA VAL A 74 0.83 2.42 -17.76
C VAL A 74 1.50 2.29 -19.13
N ARG A 75 0.78 2.55 -20.22
CA ARG A 75 1.29 2.33 -21.58
C ARG A 75 2.41 3.32 -21.94
N THR A 76 2.28 4.56 -21.49
CA THR A 76 3.24 5.62 -21.81
C THR A 76 4.24 5.89 -20.69
N GLY A 77 3.89 5.61 -19.44
CA GLY A 77 4.70 5.95 -18.26
C GLY A 77 5.65 4.83 -17.78
N LEU A 78 5.30 3.55 -18.00
CA LEU A 78 6.02 2.43 -17.39
C LEU A 78 7.46 2.26 -17.88
N ALA A 79 7.69 2.29 -19.18
CA ALA A 79 9.03 2.10 -19.74
C ALA A 79 9.98 3.26 -19.39
N PRO A 80 9.59 4.54 -19.55
CA PRO A 80 10.40 5.68 -19.09
C PRO A 80 10.68 5.64 -17.58
N LEU A 81 9.69 5.29 -16.75
CA LEU A 81 9.86 5.13 -15.32
C LEU A 81 10.95 4.10 -14.97
N ARG A 82 10.85 2.89 -15.52
CA ARG A 82 11.81 1.80 -15.26
C ARG A 82 13.21 2.16 -15.68
N GLU A 83 13.35 2.84 -16.81
CA GLU A 83 14.65 3.32 -17.29
C GLU A 83 15.23 4.40 -16.37
N ALA A 84 14.42 5.40 -15.97
CA ALA A 84 14.85 6.44 -15.04
C ALA A 84 15.25 5.85 -13.68
N ARG A 85 14.47 4.89 -13.15
CA ARG A 85 14.81 4.16 -11.92
C ARG A 85 16.12 3.40 -12.04
N ARG A 86 16.30 2.66 -13.14
CA ARG A 86 17.54 1.92 -13.41
C ARG A 86 18.76 2.85 -13.45
N GLN A 87 18.65 4.00 -14.10
CA GLN A 87 19.71 5.00 -14.18
C GLN A 87 20.01 5.63 -12.80
N ALA A 88 18.98 5.96 -12.03
CA ALA A 88 19.14 6.54 -10.70
C ALA A 88 19.85 5.58 -9.72
N LEU A 89 19.70 4.27 -9.91
CA LEU A 89 20.34 3.23 -9.08
C LEU A 89 21.69 2.75 -9.63
N ALA A 90 22.05 3.10 -10.85
CA ALA A 90 23.30 2.64 -11.48
C ALA A 90 24.54 3.07 -10.68
N GLY A 91 25.50 2.15 -10.53
CA GLY A 91 26.78 2.40 -9.84
C GLY A 91 26.68 2.54 -8.31
N ARG A 92 25.51 2.29 -7.70
CA ARG A 92 25.36 2.26 -6.24
C ARG A 92 25.73 0.87 -5.69
N GLU A 93 26.24 0.80 -4.46
CA GLU A 93 26.64 -0.46 -3.81
C GLU A 93 25.49 -1.47 -3.75
N ASP A 94 24.26 -0.97 -3.51
CA ASP A 94 23.04 -1.78 -3.37
C ASP A 94 22.24 -1.89 -4.68
N ALA A 95 22.83 -1.69 -5.85
CA ALA A 95 22.12 -1.68 -7.13
C ALA A 95 21.40 -3.01 -7.46
N ALA A 96 21.86 -4.12 -6.87
CA ALA A 96 21.22 -5.45 -7.01
C ALA A 96 20.03 -5.65 -6.07
N HIS A 97 19.81 -4.76 -5.11
CA HIS A 97 18.70 -4.84 -4.18
C HIS A 97 17.34 -4.65 -4.89
N ARG A 98 16.38 -5.48 -4.56
CA ARG A 98 15.04 -5.48 -5.15
C ARG A 98 13.99 -5.38 -4.05
N PRO A 99 13.51 -4.18 -3.70
CA PRO A 99 12.37 -4.02 -2.80
C PRO A 99 11.11 -4.64 -3.40
N ALA A 100 10.08 -4.86 -2.57
CA ALA A 100 8.76 -5.19 -3.08
C ALA A 100 8.19 -3.96 -3.81
N ILE A 101 8.02 -4.04 -5.14
CA ILE A 101 7.58 -2.92 -5.97
C ILE A 101 6.19 -3.18 -6.52
N LEU A 102 5.27 -2.26 -6.25
CA LEU A 102 4.00 -2.15 -6.93
C LEU A 102 4.06 -1.03 -7.97
N GLU A 103 4.02 -1.37 -9.23
CA GLU A 103 3.76 -0.44 -10.33
C GLU A 103 2.30 -0.61 -10.74
N ILE A 104 1.50 0.45 -10.67
CA ILE A 104 0.05 0.35 -10.84
C ILE A 104 -0.51 1.55 -11.62
N GLY A 105 -1.42 1.28 -12.53
CA GLY A 105 -2.21 2.30 -13.22
C GLY A 105 -3.27 2.88 -12.28
N LEU A 106 -2.87 3.88 -11.53
CA LEU A 106 -3.68 4.71 -10.65
C LEU A 106 -3.25 6.16 -10.87
N PRO A 107 -4.01 6.94 -11.64
CA PRO A 107 -3.64 8.31 -11.95
C PRO A 107 -3.48 9.17 -10.69
N PRO A 108 -2.32 9.84 -10.49
CA PRO A 108 -2.20 10.86 -9.46
C PRO A 108 -3.28 11.93 -9.60
N LEU A 109 -3.72 12.49 -8.47
CA LEU A 109 -4.77 13.50 -8.43
C LEU A 109 -4.36 14.81 -9.12
N ASP A 110 -3.08 15.22 -9.05
CA ASP A 110 -2.56 16.31 -9.86
C ASP A 110 -2.48 15.87 -11.33
N ALA A 111 -3.32 16.47 -12.19
CA ALA A 111 -3.40 16.12 -13.61
C ALA A 111 -2.08 16.27 -14.38
N ARG A 112 -1.13 17.08 -13.88
CA ARG A 112 0.20 17.29 -14.48
C ARG A 112 1.20 16.19 -14.11
N ALA A 113 0.95 15.43 -13.05
CA ALA A 113 1.81 14.34 -12.62
C ALA A 113 1.57 13.10 -13.49
N ALA A 114 2.58 12.64 -14.20
CA ALA A 114 2.55 11.36 -14.91
C ALA A 114 2.70 10.18 -13.94
N LEU A 115 3.35 10.44 -12.80
CA LEU A 115 3.56 9.45 -11.74
C LEU A 115 3.75 10.13 -10.37
N GLU A 116 3.52 9.37 -9.30
CA GLU A 116 3.98 9.66 -7.94
C GLU A 116 4.57 8.38 -7.33
N VAL A 117 5.49 8.52 -6.37
CA VAL A 117 6.20 7.37 -5.78
C VAL A 117 6.14 7.41 -4.27
N SER A 118 5.67 6.33 -3.65
CA SER A 118 5.76 6.10 -2.20
C SER A 118 6.83 5.06 -1.89
N VAL A 119 7.63 5.30 -0.84
CA VAL A 119 8.73 4.43 -0.42
C VAL A 119 8.63 4.18 1.08
N GLN A 120 8.85 2.92 1.49
CA GLN A 120 9.13 2.55 2.87
C GLN A 120 10.57 2.04 2.98
N ALA A 121 11.31 2.56 3.96
CA ALA A 121 12.68 2.12 4.22
C ALA A 121 12.88 1.82 5.71
N VAL A 122 13.80 0.89 6.01
CA VAL A 122 14.18 0.47 7.37
C VAL A 122 15.69 0.67 7.53
N VAL A 123 16.07 1.44 8.55
CA VAL A 123 17.45 1.76 8.89
C VAL A 123 17.76 1.23 10.29
N PRO A 124 18.33 0.01 10.42
CA PRO A 124 18.66 -0.56 11.72
C PRO A 124 19.73 0.24 12.46
N HIS A 125 19.67 0.25 13.80
CA HIS A 125 20.63 0.98 14.63
C HIS A 125 21.95 0.22 14.82
N ALA A 126 21.92 -1.12 14.83
CA ALA A 126 23.08 -1.92 15.21
C ALA A 126 23.92 -2.44 14.02
N ALA A 127 23.25 -2.97 13.01
CA ALA A 127 23.92 -3.58 11.84
C ALA A 127 23.11 -3.29 10.57
N PRO A 128 23.76 -3.20 9.39
CA PRO A 128 23.06 -2.99 8.15
C PRO A 128 21.98 -4.05 7.90
N LEU A 129 20.87 -3.63 7.32
CA LEU A 129 19.81 -4.52 6.88
C LEU A 129 20.38 -5.52 5.85
N ARG A 130 19.99 -6.76 5.98
CA ARG A 130 20.35 -7.82 5.02
C ARG A 130 19.06 -8.45 4.46
N PRO A 131 18.37 -7.75 3.56
CA PRO A 131 17.14 -8.25 3.00
C PRO A 131 17.43 -9.42 2.05
N VAL A 132 16.52 -10.40 2.03
CA VAL A 132 16.61 -11.58 1.18
C VAL A 132 15.48 -11.54 0.16
N THR A 133 15.83 -11.47 -1.12
CA THR A 133 14.86 -11.62 -2.20
C THR A 133 14.41 -13.07 -2.28
N VAL A 134 13.11 -13.31 -2.17
CA VAL A 134 12.50 -14.63 -2.28
C VAL A 134 11.78 -14.70 -3.61
N THR A 135 12.14 -15.69 -4.42
CA THR A 135 11.56 -15.91 -5.74
C THR A 135 10.86 -17.25 -5.83
N THR A 136 9.95 -17.38 -6.78
CA THR A 136 9.30 -18.64 -7.13
C THR A 136 9.38 -18.87 -8.64
N ALA A 137 9.02 -20.08 -9.09
CA ALA A 137 8.89 -20.33 -10.52
C ALA A 137 7.76 -19.43 -11.08
N PRO A 138 7.93 -18.86 -12.29
CA PRO A 138 6.89 -18.05 -12.89
C PRO A 138 5.58 -18.83 -13.03
N ALA A 139 4.50 -18.25 -12.54
CA ALA A 139 3.17 -18.85 -12.63
C ALA A 139 2.59 -18.78 -14.05
N CYS A 140 3.12 -17.89 -14.90
CA CYS A 140 2.81 -17.77 -16.31
C CYS A 140 4.01 -17.14 -17.07
N PRO A 141 4.07 -17.22 -18.41
CA PRO A 141 5.18 -16.68 -19.19
C PRO A 141 5.16 -15.14 -19.34
N CYS A 142 4.21 -14.44 -18.76
CA CYS A 142 4.15 -12.99 -18.90
C CYS A 142 5.27 -12.31 -18.09
N PRO A 143 5.78 -11.14 -18.53
CA PRO A 143 6.88 -10.43 -17.85
C PRO A 143 6.59 -10.08 -16.39
N ALA A 144 5.33 -9.80 -16.03
CA ALA A 144 4.95 -9.48 -14.65
C ALA A 144 5.09 -10.69 -13.71
N CYS A 145 4.68 -11.90 -14.15
CA CYS A 145 4.83 -13.12 -13.36
C CYS A 145 6.27 -13.63 -13.35
N ALA A 146 7.02 -13.42 -14.44
CA ALA A 146 8.41 -13.85 -14.55
C ALA A 146 9.33 -13.16 -13.53
N THR A 147 8.95 -11.98 -13.03
CA THR A 147 9.71 -11.18 -12.06
C THR A 147 9.08 -11.14 -10.67
N ALA A 148 8.02 -11.92 -10.43
CA ALA A 148 7.36 -11.96 -9.14
C ALA A 148 8.33 -12.39 -8.02
N HIS A 149 8.41 -11.59 -6.98
CA HIS A 149 9.26 -11.83 -5.82
C HIS A 149 8.67 -11.20 -4.57
N GLY A 150 9.16 -11.65 -3.41
CA GLY A 150 8.99 -10.98 -2.14
C GLY A 150 10.33 -10.63 -1.52
N LEU A 151 10.31 -9.74 -0.54
CA LEU A 151 11.48 -9.34 0.23
C LEU A 151 11.29 -9.74 1.69
N ARG A 152 12.17 -10.62 2.17
CA ARG A 152 12.27 -10.98 3.59
C ARG A 152 13.26 -10.06 4.27
N VAL A 153 12.88 -9.57 5.44
CA VAL A 153 13.67 -8.71 6.32
C VAL A 153 13.61 -9.27 7.73
N ASP A 154 14.76 -9.61 8.32
CA ASP A 154 14.85 -10.05 9.70
C ASP A 154 15.30 -8.89 10.59
N LEU A 155 14.55 -8.59 11.66
CA LEU A 155 14.81 -7.50 12.58
C LEU A 155 14.42 -7.90 14.00
N GLY A 156 15.40 -7.96 14.92
CA GLY A 156 15.14 -8.21 16.35
C GLY A 156 14.46 -9.55 16.66
N GLY A 157 14.75 -10.60 15.91
CA GLY A 157 14.12 -11.92 16.06
C GLY A 157 12.74 -12.03 15.44
N GLU A 158 12.34 -11.03 14.67
CA GLU A 158 11.12 -10.97 13.88
C GLU A 158 11.45 -11.06 12.39
N THR A 159 10.69 -11.84 11.64
CA THR A 159 10.74 -11.88 10.18
C THR A 159 9.58 -11.06 9.63
N ARG A 160 9.89 -10.09 8.79
CA ARG A 160 8.93 -9.31 7.99
C ARG A 160 9.03 -9.72 6.54
N PHE A 161 7.91 -9.74 5.86
CA PHE A 161 7.87 -10.08 4.44
C PHE A 161 6.98 -9.11 3.68
N HIS A 162 7.53 -8.54 2.64
CA HIS A 162 6.84 -7.64 1.71
C HIS A 162 6.77 -8.29 0.35
N ALA A 163 5.60 -8.30 -0.29
CA ALA A 163 5.47 -8.64 -1.69
C ALA A 163 4.47 -7.69 -2.35
N ALA A 164 4.68 -7.39 -3.61
CA ALA A 164 3.83 -6.45 -4.34
C ALA A 164 3.76 -6.79 -5.82
N GLY A 165 2.68 -6.38 -6.47
CA GLY A 165 2.48 -6.61 -7.90
C GLY A 165 2.35 -8.08 -8.29
N LEU A 166 1.99 -8.97 -7.34
CA LEU A 166 1.80 -10.39 -7.61
C LEU A 166 0.55 -10.58 -8.47
N CYS A 167 0.72 -11.24 -9.61
CA CYS A 167 -0.38 -11.62 -10.51
C CYS A 167 -0.46 -13.15 -10.59
N GLY A 168 -1.67 -13.69 -10.59
CA GLY A 168 -1.91 -15.13 -10.69
C GLY A 168 -2.33 -15.57 -12.09
N PRO A 169 -2.04 -16.80 -12.51
CA PRO A 169 -2.57 -17.35 -13.75
C PRO A 169 -4.08 -17.57 -13.63
N GLY A 170 -4.78 -17.51 -14.75
CA GLY A 170 -6.23 -17.77 -14.83
C GLY A 170 -6.88 -17.01 -15.97
N ASP A 171 -7.96 -17.56 -16.49
CA ASP A 171 -8.70 -17.02 -17.63
C ASP A 171 -9.77 -16.00 -17.20
N ASP A 172 -10.11 -15.97 -15.91
CA ASP A 172 -11.07 -15.05 -15.32
C ASP A 172 -10.60 -14.52 -13.94
N ALA A 173 -11.33 -13.59 -13.39
CA ALA A 173 -11.02 -12.96 -12.12
C ALA A 173 -10.98 -13.94 -10.94
N TYR A 174 -11.86 -14.95 -10.94
CA TYR A 174 -11.89 -15.97 -9.90
C TYR A 174 -10.61 -16.83 -9.94
N ALA A 175 -10.27 -17.37 -11.11
CA ALA A 175 -9.09 -18.20 -11.31
C ALA A 175 -7.78 -17.38 -11.04
N GLN A 176 -7.70 -16.14 -11.55
CA GLN A 176 -6.58 -15.26 -11.26
C GLN A 176 -6.41 -14.99 -9.77
N THR A 177 -7.52 -14.81 -9.03
CA THR A 177 -7.48 -14.60 -7.58
C THR A 177 -6.95 -15.83 -6.84
N LEU A 178 -7.42 -17.02 -7.16
CA LEU A 178 -6.88 -18.27 -6.58
C LEU A 178 -5.40 -18.44 -6.93
N GLY A 179 -5.02 -18.17 -8.18
CA GLY A 179 -3.64 -18.26 -8.65
C GLY A 179 -2.70 -17.28 -7.93
N LEU A 180 -3.12 -16.03 -7.71
CA LEU A 180 -2.28 -15.05 -6.99
C LEU A 180 -2.14 -15.39 -5.50
N PHE A 181 -3.18 -15.94 -4.84
CA PHE A 181 -3.06 -16.38 -3.46
C PHE A 181 -2.17 -17.62 -3.33
N ALA A 182 -2.23 -18.56 -4.27
CA ALA A 182 -1.33 -19.70 -4.31
C ALA A 182 0.14 -19.26 -4.52
N LEU A 183 0.37 -18.28 -5.38
CA LEU A 183 1.69 -17.67 -5.59
C LEU A 183 2.21 -17.00 -4.30
N ALA A 184 1.36 -16.24 -3.63
CA ALA A 184 1.69 -15.58 -2.37
C ALA A 184 2.03 -16.60 -1.27
N GLU A 185 1.26 -17.69 -1.16
CA GLU A 185 1.51 -18.78 -0.22
C GLU A 185 2.85 -19.48 -0.49
N ASP A 186 3.22 -19.73 -1.77
CA ASP A 186 4.52 -20.31 -2.11
C ASP A 186 5.68 -19.39 -1.74
N LEU A 187 5.56 -18.09 -1.99
CA LEU A 187 6.57 -17.09 -1.59
C LEU A 187 6.73 -17.03 -0.08
N LEU A 188 5.62 -16.98 0.67
CA LEU A 188 5.64 -16.98 2.14
C LEU A 188 6.30 -18.25 2.69
N ARG A 189 5.93 -19.43 2.17
CA ARG A 189 6.54 -20.71 2.57
C ARG A 189 8.04 -20.73 2.32
N ARG A 190 8.53 -20.22 1.20
CA ARG A 190 9.97 -20.07 0.90
C ARG A 190 10.66 -19.06 1.82
N ALA A 191 9.93 -18.07 2.32
CA ALA A 191 10.41 -17.15 3.34
C ALA A 191 10.40 -17.74 4.76
N GLY A 192 9.91 -18.97 4.94
CA GLY A 192 9.75 -19.60 6.25
C GLY A 192 8.51 -19.13 7.03
N MET A 193 7.50 -18.62 6.30
CA MET A 193 6.26 -18.05 6.80
C MET A 193 5.04 -18.80 6.26
N GLU A 194 3.88 -18.48 6.81
CA GLU A 194 2.58 -19.01 6.42
C GLU A 194 1.63 -17.87 6.07
N PHE A 195 0.52 -18.19 5.37
CA PHE A 195 -0.46 -17.14 5.03
C PHE A 195 -1.13 -16.54 6.27
N SER A 196 -1.22 -17.31 7.35
CA SER A 196 -1.64 -16.83 8.67
C SER A 196 -0.72 -15.75 9.27
N ASP A 197 0.51 -15.56 8.75
CA ASP A 197 1.39 -14.45 9.13
C ASP A 197 1.06 -13.13 8.41
N VAL A 198 0.18 -13.14 7.39
CA VAL A 198 -0.22 -11.95 6.65
C VAL A 198 -1.10 -11.07 7.53
N VAL A 199 -0.74 -9.79 7.63
CA VAL A 199 -1.47 -8.80 8.43
C VAL A 199 -2.16 -7.75 7.56
N ARG A 200 -1.68 -7.55 6.34
CA ARG A 200 -2.20 -6.55 5.41
C ARG A 200 -2.15 -7.05 3.98
N THR A 201 -3.20 -6.79 3.20
CA THR A 201 -3.26 -7.02 1.75
C THR A 201 -3.77 -5.79 0.99
N TRP A 202 -3.27 -5.61 -0.24
CA TRP A 202 -3.74 -4.63 -1.22
C TRP A 202 -4.08 -5.35 -2.50
N ILE A 203 -5.34 -5.26 -2.94
CA ILE A 203 -5.81 -5.95 -4.13
C ILE A 203 -6.32 -4.91 -5.12
N HIS A 204 -5.70 -4.87 -6.30
CA HIS A 204 -6.06 -3.93 -7.35
C HIS A 204 -6.75 -4.69 -8.49
N LEU A 205 -7.87 -4.16 -8.93
CA LEU A 205 -8.69 -4.73 -10.00
C LEU A 205 -8.77 -3.77 -11.18
N ARG A 206 -8.43 -4.24 -12.37
CA ARG A 206 -8.59 -3.46 -13.62
C ARG A 206 -10.06 -3.09 -13.88
N HIS A 207 -10.97 -4.02 -13.57
CA HIS A 207 -12.40 -3.90 -13.82
C HIS A 207 -13.20 -4.16 -12.52
N MET A 208 -13.24 -3.15 -11.65
CA MET A 208 -13.84 -3.27 -10.31
C MET A 208 -15.25 -3.85 -10.35
N ASP A 209 -16.15 -3.25 -11.11
CA ASP A 209 -17.57 -3.65 -11.13
C ASP A 209 -17.78 -5.07 -11.67
N ARG A 210 -16.95 -5.51 -12.62
CA ARG A 210 -17.02 -6.86 -13.22
C ARG A 210 -16.47 -7.93 -12.29
N ASP A 211 -15.36 -7.64 -11.61
CA ASP A 211 -14.49 -8.66 -11.03
C ASP A 211 -14.59 -8.77 -9.50
N TYR A 212 -15.15 -7.76 -8.83
CA TYR A 212 -15.15 -7.69 -7.37
C TYR A 212 -15.88 -8.86 -6.68
N ALA A 213 -17.00 -9.31 -7.25
CA ALA A 213 -17.74 -10.46 -6.71
C ALA A 213 -16.95 -11.77 -6.83
N ALA A 214 -16.27 -11.98 -7.97
CA ALA A 214 -15.42 -13.15 -8.22
C ALA A 214 -14.19 -13.16 -7.29
N LEU A 215 -13.56 -12.00 -7.10
CA LEU A 215 -12.48 -11.81 -6.11
C LEU A 215 -12.94 -12.23 -4.71
N ASN A 216 -14.06 -11.70 -4.23
CA ASN A 216 -14.54 -11.97 -2.87
C ASN A 216 -14.86 -13.46 -2.68
N LYS A 217 -15.48 -14.11 -3.68
CA LYS A 217 -15.75 -15.55 -3.65
C LYS A 217 -14.45 -16.36 -3.53
N ALA A 218 -13.49 -16.12 -4.41
CA ALA A 218 -12.22 -16.84 -4.41
C ALA A 218 -11.42 -16.62 -3.12
N ARG A 219 -11.41 -15.37 -2.60
CA ARG A 219 -10.74 -15.02 -1.34
C ARG A 219 -11.35 -15.76 -0.16
N ARG A 220 -12.66 -15.80 -0.05
CA ARG A 220 -13.37 -16.54 1.00
C ARG A 220 -13.01 -18.00 0.98
N GLU A 221 -13.15 -18.67 -0.17
CA GLU A 221 -12.84 -20.08 -0.32
C GLU A 221 -11.38 -20.38 0.02
N PHE A 222 -10.45 -19.50 -0.36
CA PHE A 222 -9.04 -19.65 -0.01
C PHE A 222 -8.82 -19.55 1.50
N PHE A 223 -9.43 -18.57 2.18
CA PHE A 223 -9.25 -18.38 3.62
C PHE A 223 -9.91 -19.49 4.43
N GLU A 224 -11.13 -19.88 4.07
CA GLU A 224 -11.85 -21.00 4.71
C GLU A 224 -11.07 -22.31 4.60
N ALA A 225 -10.57 -22.64 3.40
CA ALA A 225 -9.81 -23.87 3.16
C ALA A 225 -8.50 -23.95 3.97
N ARG A 226 -7.99 -22.83 4.44
CA ARG A 226 -6.75 -22.74 5.21
C ARG A 226 -6.95 -22.35 6.68
N GLY A 227 -8.18 -22.15 7.10
CA GLY A 227 -8.50 -21.72 8.46
C GLY A 227 -7.84 -20.40 8.85
N ILE A 228 -7.80 -19.43 7.93
CA ILE A 228 -7.20 -18.11 8.20
C ILE A 228 -8.14 -17.31 9.10
N ASP A 229 -7.76 -17.18 10.37
CA ASP A 229 -8.49 -16.41 11.37
C ASP A 229 -7.48 -15.78 12.37
N PRO A 230 -7.50 -14.47 12.62
CA PRO A 230 -8.27 -13.47 11.87
C PRO A 230 -7.78 -13.31 10.42
N VAL A 231 -8.69 -12.95 9.52
CA VAL A 231 -8.32 -12.54 8.16
C VAL A 231 -7.58 -11.20 8.18
N PRO A 232 -6.69 -10.92 7.22
CA PRO A 232 -5.91 -9.68 7.22
C PRO A 232 -6.76 -8.42 7.01
N ALA A 233 -6.23 -7.27 7.44
CA ALA A 233 -6.71 -5.98 6.98
C ALA A 233 -6.47 -5.87 5.46
N SER A 234 -7.40 -5.25 4.72
CA SER A 234 -7.34 -5.25 3.25
C SER A 234 -7.92 -3.99 2.62
N THR A 235 -7.37 -3.60 1.47
CA THR A 235 -7.97 -2.64 0.55
C THR A 235 -8.18 -3.33 -0.79
N GLY A 236 -9.41 -3.33 -1.30
CA GLY A 236 -9.76 -3.79 -2.64
C GLY A 236 -10.24 -2.61 -3.47
N ILE A 237 -9.47 -2.19 -4.47
CA ILE A 237 -9.67 -0.94 -5.19
C ILE A 237 -9.43 -1.09 -6.70
N GLY A 238 -10.07 -0.24 -7.50
CA GLY A 238 -9.79 -0.17 -8.93
C GLY A 238 -8.36 0.27 -9.18
N GLY A 239 -7.66 -0.40 -10.10
CA GLY A 239 -6.30 -0.08 -10.50
C GLY A 239 -5.81 -1.05 -11.57
N ALA A 240 -5.11 -0.55 -12.59
CA ALA A 240 -4.67 -1.38 -13.70
C ALA A 240 -3.29 -2.02 -13.41
N PRO A 241 -3.21 -3.36 -13.21
CA PRO A 241 -1.93 -4.05 -13.17
C PRO A 241 -1.11 -3.78 -14.43
N VAL A 242 0.21 -3.65 -14.29
CA VAL A 242 1.10 -3.35 -15.43
C VAL A 242 1.28 -4.53 -16.40
N GLY A 243 0.98 -5.74 -15.97
CA GLY A 243 0.93 -6.91 -16.85
C GLY A 243 -0.40 -6.95 -17.62
N GLY A 244 -0.33 -6.75 -18.95
CA GLY A 244 -1.54 -6.70 -19.81
C GLY A 244 -2.40 -7.97 -19.82
N ALA A 245 -1.85 -9.11 -19.37
CA ALA A 245 -2.53 -10.41 -19.31
C ALA A 245 -3.32 -10.64 -18.00
N HIS A 246 -3.24 -9.72 -17.05
CA HIS A 246 -3.87 -9.88 -15.74
C HIS A 246 -4.76 -8.70 -15.40
N ASP A 247 -5.92 -9.02 -14.83
CA ASP A 247 -6.89 -8.02 -14.38
C ASP A 247 -6.79 -7.75 -12.87
N ILE A 248 -6.09 -8.63 -12.12
CA ILE A 248 -5.96 -8.52 -10.67
C ILE A 248 -4.49 -8.65 -10.27
N CYS A 249 -4.04 -7.84 -9.31
CA CYS A 249 -2.76 -8.02 -8.64
C CYS A 249 -2.87 -7.83 -7.12
N LEU A 250 -1.95 -8.47 -6.40
CA LEU A 250 -1.87 -8.49 -4.93
C LEU A 250 -0.56 -7.87 -4.45
N GLY A 251 -0.66 -7.01 -3.45
CA GLY A 251 0.40 -6.68 -2.52
C GLY A 251 0.10 -7.27 -1.14
N LEU A 252 1.11 -7.66 -0.38
CA LEU A 252 0.93 -8.12 0.99
C LEU A 252 2.10 -7.74 1.89
N TYR A 253 1.77 -7.61 3.18
CA TYR A 253 2.72 -7.48 4.27
C TYR A 253 2.43 -8.56 5.31
N ALA A 254 3.46 -9.31 5.66
CA ALA A 254 3.38 -10.38 6.66
C ALA A 254 4.46 -10.21 7.71
N VAL A 255 4.17 -10.65 8.93
CA VAL A 255 5.08 -10.55 10.06
C VAL A 255 5.00 -11.81 10.91
N LYS A 256 6.16 -12.46 11.16
CA LYS A 256 6.33 -13.63 12.02
C LYS A 256 7.30 -13.32 13.12
N ALA A 257 6.89 -13.49 14.36
CA ALA A 257 7.74 -13.31 15.53
C ALA A 257 8.16 -14.66 16.12
N GLY A 258 9.35 -14.72 16.73
CA GLY A 258 9.83 -15.89 17.46
C GLY A 258 9.12 -16.14 18.80
N ARG A 259 8.24 -15.22 19.23
CA ARG A 259 7.37 -15.31 20.43
C ARG A 259 5.92 -15.03 20.01
N PRO A 260 4.92 -15.46 20.82
CA PRO A 260 3.54 -15.13 20.51
C PRO A 260 3.38 -13.64 20.29
N ARG A 261 2.85 -13.29 19.10
CA ARG A 261 2.57 -11.92 18.72
C ARG A 261 1.14 -11.59 19.08
N VAL A 262 0.94 -10.38 19.56
CA VAL A 262 -0.40 -9.84 19.72
C VAL A 262 -0.84 -9.22 18.38
N ARG A 263 -1.82 -9.85 17.76
CA ARG A 263 -2.60 -9.29 16.65
C ARG A 263 -4.00 -9.05 17.16
N THR A 264 -4.48 -7.84 17.01
CA THR A 264 -5.81 -7.48 17.47
C THR A 264 -6.59 -6.86 16.31
N VAL A 265 -7.76 -7.44 16.03
CA VAL A 265 -8.69 -6.86 15.07
C VAL A 265 -9.17 -5.51 15.61
N MET A 266 -9.03 -4.47 14.81
CA MET A 266 -9.54 -3.15 15.14
C MET A 266 -11.02 -3.07 14.75
N THR A 267 -11.88 -2.78 15.71
CA THR A 267 -13.31 -2.61 15.54
C THR A 267 -13.73 -1.15 15.72
N SER A 268 -14.86 -0.75 15.16
CA SER A 268 -15.38 0.61 15.28
C SER A 268 -16.88 0.60 15.63
N PRO A 269 -17.36 1.53 16.47
CA PRO A 269 -18.79 1.68 16.70
C PRO A 269 -19.52 2.32 15.50
N THR A 270 -18.78 2.90 14.56
CA THR A 270 -19.31 3.60 13.39
C THR A 270 -19.33 2.76 12.12
N LEU A 271 -18.79 1.53 12.18
CA LEU A 271 -18.67 0.60 11.05
C LEU A 271 -19.14 -0.78 11.45
N ASN A 272 -19.80 -1.49 10.54
CA ASN A 272 -19.98 -2.93 10.66
C ASN A 272 -18.72 -3.71 10.27
N GLU A 273 -18.64 -4.98 10.66
CA GLU A 273 -17.59 -5.86 10.19
C GLU A 273 -17.83 -6.27 8.72
N ALA A 274 -16.75 -6.35 7.93
CA ALA A 274 -16.86 -6.63 6.50
C ALA A 274 -17.44 -8.03 6.20
N SER A 275 -17.21 -9.00 7.06
CA SER A 275 -17.78 -10.36 6.97
C SER A 275 -19.32 -10.36 6.97
N GLN A 276 -19.97 -9.38 7.58
CA GLN A 276 -21.43 -9.28 7.63
C GLN A 276 -22.09 -8.98 6.28
N TYR A 277 -21.32 -8.45 5.31
CA TYR A 277 -21.81 -8.25 3.94
C TYR A 277 -21.04 -9.09 2.90
N GLY A 278 -20.33 -10.11 3.35
CA GLY A 278 -19.70 -11.09 2.48
C GLY A 278 -18.33 -10.69 1.94
N ALA A 279 -17.63 -9.77 2.59
CA ALA A 279 -16.25 -9.44 2.29
C ALA A 279 -15.33 -9.96 3.41
N ASP A 280 -14.26 -10.67 3.03
CA ASP A 280 -13.39 -11.36 3.99
C ASP A 280 -12.13 -10.54 4.25
N PHE A 281 -12.27 -9.52 5.08
CA PHE A 281 -11.19 -8.70 5.64
C PHE A 281 -11.65 -8.05 6.95
N VAL A 282 -10.71 -7.59 7.77
CA VAL A 282 -11.03 -6.81 8.98
C VAL A 282 -10.86 -5.30 8.70
N ARG A 283 -11.60 -4.46 9.44
CA ARG A 283 -11.55 -2.99 9.27
C ARG A 283 -10.19 -2.38 9.59
N GLY A 284 -9.43 -3.07 10.40
CA GLY A 284 -8.03 -2.75 10.69
C GLY A 284 -7.39 -3.83 11.53
N MET A 285 -6.06 -3.84 11.53
CA MET A 285 -5.24 -4.78 12.29
C MET A 285 -4.21 -4.01 13.11
N ARG A 286 -4.27 -4.15 14.45
CA ARG A 286 -3.20 -3.76 15.34
C ARG A 286 -2.18 -4.89 15.39
N VAL A 287 -0.90 -4.58 15.19
CA VAL A 287 0.20 -5.53 15.20
C VAL A 287 1.30 -5.02 16.12
N GLU A 288 1.62 -5.78 17.15
CA GLU A 288 2.77 -5.50 18.02
C GLU A 288 4.02 -6.07 17.37
N GLU A 289 4.75 -5.24 16.65
CA GLU A 289 6.02 -5.58 16.03
C GLU A 289 7.18 -5.39 17.02
N ALA A 290 8.34 -5.97 16.73
CA ALA A 290 9.53 -5.83 17.56
C ALA A 290 10.03 -4.37 17.67
N ASN A 291 9.72 -3.55 16.68
CA ASN A 291 10.18 -2.17 16.55
C ASN A 291 9.11 -1.10 16.88
N LYS A 292 7.83 -1.44 16.78
CA LYS A 292 6.70 -0.49 16.93
C LYS A 292 5.39 -1.23 17.13
N VAL A 293 4.34 -0.50 17.47
CA VAL A 293 2.96 -0.98 17.31
C VAL A 293 2.37 -0.36 16.06
N ALA A 294 2.03 -1.17 15.08
CA ALA A 294 1.46 -0.75 13.81
C ALA A 294 -0.06 -0.92 13.79
N LEU A 295 -0.78 0.10 13.34
CA LEU A 295 -2.23 0.11 13.15
C LEU A 295 -2.51 0.20 11.65
N HIS A 296 -2.82 -0.94 11.03
CA HIS A 296 -3.17 -1.02 9.63
C HIS A 296 -4.66 -0.79 9.44
N VAL A 297 -5.07 0.39 9.00
CA VAL A 297 -6.46 0.71 8.65
C VAL A 297 -6.73 0.27 7.23
N SER A 298 -7.74 -0.58 7.03
CA SER A 298 -8.22 -1.02 5.72
C SER A 298 -8.82 0.12 4.92
N GLY A 299 -9.03 -0.07 3.63
CA GLY A 299 -9.85 0.85 2.83
C GLY A 299 -11.16 1.13 3.54
N THR A 300 -11.37 2.40 3.87
CA THR A 300 -12.49 2.90 4.66
C THR A 300 -13.18 4.01 3.89
N ALA A 301 -14.50 3.94 3.78
CA ALA A 301 -15.33 4.85 3.01
C ALA A 301 -16.54 5.30 3.84
N SER A 302 -17.50 6.00 3.19
CA SER A 302 -18.74 6.48 3.82
C SER A 302 -19.74 5.35 4.04
N ILE A 303 -19.48 4.51 5.03
CA ILE A 303 -20.29 3.34 5.43
C ILE A 303 -20.82 3.56 6.85
N ASP A 304 -22.05 3.12 7.13
CA ASP A 304 -22.62 3.12 8.48
C ASP A 304 -22.37 1.80 9.23
N GLU A 305 -22.82 1.75 10.47
CA GLU A 305 -22.75 0.57 11.36
C GLU A 305 -23.60 -0.62 10.89
N HIS A 306 -24.43 -0.44 9.86
CA HIS A 306 -25.21 -1.49 9.21
C HIS A 306 -24.63 -1.92 7.87
N GLY A 307 -23.47 -1.38 7.49
CA GLY A 307 -22.78 -1.69 6.23
C GLY A 307 -23.37 -1.04 4.99
N ARG A 308 -24.22 -0.03 5.15
CA ARG A 308 -24.84 0.71 4.04
C ARG A 308 -23.97 1.91 3.68
N THR A 309 -23.88 2.22 2.40
CA THR A 309 -23.34 3.50 1.95
C THR A 309 -24.26 4.62 2.44
N VAL A 310 -23.71 5.65 3.03
CA VAL A 310 -24.44 6.86 3.44
C VAL A 310 -23.94 8.06 2.66
N HIS A 311 -24.83 9.07 2.50
CA HIS A 311 -24.54 10.30 1.73
C HIS A 311 -24.22 10.08 0.24
N GLY A 312 -24.94 9.16 -0.44
CA GLY A 312 -24.66 8.67 -1.80
C GLY A 312 -24.19 9.71 -2.82
N ASP A 313 -24.87 10.86 -2.92
CA ASP A 313 -24.56 11.91 -3.92
C ASP A 313 -23.86 13.14 -3.32
N ASP A 314 -23.55 13.13 -2.01
CA ASP A 314 -22.90 14.25 -1.33
C ASP A 314 -21.43 13.92 -1.02
N PHE A 315 -20.54 14.41 -1.86
CA PHE A 315 -19.10 14.18 -1.70
C PHE A 315 -18.56 14.70 -0.36
N ALA A 316 -18.96 15.91 0.07
CA ALA A 316 -18.44 16.49 1.30
C ALA A 316 -18.85 15.65 2.52
N ALA A 317 -20.13 15.29 2.59
CA ALA A 317 -20.64 14.43 3.66
C ALA A 317 -20.03 13.00 3.61
N GLN A 318 -19.73 12.46 2.42
CA GLN A 318 -19.00 11.20 2.31
C GLN A 318 -17.54 11.31 2.81
N ALA A 319 -16.83 12.36 2.47
CA ALA A 319 -15.47 12.60 2.94
C ALA A 319 -15.43 12.75 4.47
N ASP A 320 -16.35 13.53 5.05
CA ASP A 320 -16.46 13.68 6.50
C ASP A 320 -16.76 12.36 7.19
N ARG A 321 -17.74 11.57 6.69
CA ARG A 321 -18.09 10.26 7.27
C ARG A 321 -16.91 9.28 7.18
N MET A 322 -16.18 9.25 6.08
CA MET A 322 -14.97 8.46 5.90
C MET A 322 -13.92 8.80 6.98
N LEU A 323 -13.67 10.08 7.23
CA LEU A 323 -12.73 10.54 8.25
C LEU A 323 -13.19 10.22 9.68
N VAL A 324 -14.48 10.35 9.97
CA VAL A 324 -15.08 9.91 11.26
C VAL A 324 -14.87 8.42 11.47
N ASN A 325 -15.04 7.60 10.45
CA ASN A 325 -14.84 6.16 10.53
C ASN A 325 -13.38 5.80 10.82
N ILE A 326 -12.41 6.47 10.18
CA ILE A 326 -10.98 6.27 10.41
C ILE A 326 -10.60 6.74 11.82
N ALA A 327 -11.06 7.92 12.24
CA ALA A 327 -10.82 8.44 13.59
C ALA A 327 -11.31 7.45 14.66
N ALA A 328 -12.53 6.94 14.52
CA ALA A 328 -13.10 5.99 15.48
C ALA A 328 -12.32 4.65 15.56
N LEU A 329 -11.76 4.17 14.45
CA LEU A 329 -10.86 3.01 14.45
C LEU A 329 -9.57 3.29 15.22
N LEU A 330 -8.97 4.46 15.02
CA LEU A 330 -7.72 4.86 15.67
C LEU A 330 -7.91 5.15 17.17
N GLU A 331 -8.94 5.90 17.52
CA GLU A 331 -9.25 6.30 18.91
C GLU A 331 -9.43 5.09 19.84
N ARG A 332 -10.07 4.02 19.36
CA ARG A 332 -10.19 2.77 20.12
C ARG A 332 -8.85 2.08 20.39
N GLN A 333 -7.81 2.44 19.68
CA GLN A 333 -6.44 1.97 19.89
C GLN A 333 -5.59 2.96 20.70
N GLY A 334 -6.17 4.08 21.14
CA GLY A 334 -5.46 5.16 21.81
C GLY A 334 -4.61 6.02 20.84
N ALA A 335 -4.96 6.03 19.56
CA ALA A 335 -4.30 6.76 18.49
C ALA A 335 -5.19 7.85 17.90
N GLY A 336 -4.61 8.75 17.13
CA GLY A 336 -5.32 9.78 16.37
C GLY A 336 -4.66 10.03 15.00
N PHE A 337 -5.13 11.04 14.29
CA PHE A 337 -4.52 11.41 13.00
C PHE A 337 -3.04 11.85 13.13
N GLY A 338 -2.65 12.37 14.30
CA GLY A 338 -1.26 12.70 14.61
C GLY A 338 -0.30 11.50 14.63
N ASP A 339 -0.82 10.27 14.73
CA ASP A 339 -0.03 9.03 14.73
C ASP A 339 0.05 8.39 13.34
N VAL A 340 -0.66 8.95 12.34
CA VAL A 340 -0.61 8.44 10.95
C VAL A 340 0.74 8.75 10.33
N VAL A 341 1.40 7.74 9.78
CA VAL A 341 2.72 7.84 9.15
C VAL A 341 2.65 7.79 7.63
N SER A 342 1.59 7.21 7.07
CA SER A 342 1.31 7.21 5.63
C SER A 342 -0.16 6.91 5.36
N ALA A 343 -0.68 7.45 4.25
CA ALA A 343 -2.04 7.15 3.78
C ALA A 343 -2.12 7.17 2.25
N ILE A 344 -3.16 6.50 1.73
CA ILE A 344 -3.58 6.60 0.33
C ILE A 344 -5.07 6.93 0.34
N THR A 345 -5.45 8.00 -0.37
CA THR A 345 -6.85 8.33 -0.62
C THR A 345 -7.18 8.12 -2.09
N TYR A 346 -8.21 7.37 -2.33
CA TYR A 346 -8.77 7.03 -3.62
C TYR A 346 -10.01 7.91 -3.87
N LEU A 347 -10.01 8.63 -4.96
CA LEU A 347 -11.05 9.56 -5.36
C LEU A 347 -11.69 9.07 -6.66
N LYS A 348 -13.02 8.94 -6.66
CA LYS A 348 -13.74 8.46 -7.84
C LYS A 348 -13.74 9.48 -8.98
N HIS A 349 -13.98 10.74 -8.66
CA HIS A 349 -14.08 11.84 -9.63
C HIS A 349 -13.01 12.90 -9.36
N PRO A 350 -12.08 13.16 -10.31
CA PRO A 350 -11.03 14.17 -10.10
C PRO A 350 -11.57 15.58 -9.87
N ALA A 351 -12.81 15.86 -10.28
CA ALA A 351 -13.47 17.15 -10.03
C ALA A 351 -13.68 17.46 -8.55
N ASP A 352 -13.70 16.46 -7.67
CA ASP A 352 -13.86 16.63 -6.22
C ASP A 352 -12.53 16.85 -5.49
N ALA A 353 -11.43 17.01 -6.22
CA ALA A 353 -10.08 17.12 -5.65
C ALA A 353 -9.92 18.23 -4.60
N ASP A 354 -10.46 19.41 -4.88
CA ASP A 354 -10.32 20.54 -3.96
C ASP A 354 -11.20 20.38 -2.72
N ARG A 355 -12.39 19.81 -2.89
CA ARG A 355 -13.29 19.46 -1.78
C ARG A 355 -12.67 18.40 -0.87
N LEU A 356 -11.99 17.40 -1.45
CA LEU A 356 -11.23 16.40 -0.68
C LEU A 356 -10.13 17.06 0.14
N ARG A 357 -9.30 17.91 -0.47
CA ARG A 357 -8.21 18.60 0.24
C ARG A 357 -8.73 19.48 1.37
N GLU A 358 -9.87 20.13 1.18
CA GLU A 358 -10.53 20.93 2.20
C GLU A 358 -11.00 20.07 3.38
N ALA A 359 -11.70 18.97 3.12
CA ALA A 359 -12.17 18.04 4.15
C ALA A 359 -11.01 17.44 4.95
N LEU A 360 -9.94 16.96 4.28
CA LEU A 360 -8.75 16.43 4.93
C LEU A 360 -8.08 17.47 5.85
N ARG A 361 -7.94 18.71 5.37
CA ARG A 361 -7.35 19.80 6.16
C ARG A 361 -8.24 20.17 7.35
N ALA A 362 -9.54 20.30 7.14
CA ALA A 362 -10.49 20.64 8.20
C ALA A 362 -10.49 19.61 9.34
N ALA A 363 -10.30 18.32 8.99
CA ALA A 363 -10.19 17.23 9.96
C ALA A 363 -8.80 17.09 10.59
N GLY A 364 -7.78 17.81 10.10
CA GLY A 364 -6.39 17.64 10.52
C GLY A 364 -5.75 16.34 10.03
N PHE A 365 -6.29 15.74 8.96
CA PHE A 365 -5.74 14.53 8.34
C PHE A 365 -4.65 14.91 7.31
N GLU A 366 -3.57 15.48 7.81
CA GLU A 366 -2.45 15.99 7.02
C GLU A 366 -1.14 15.92 7.80
N GLY A 367 -0.02 16.33 7.18
CA GLY A 367 1.29 16.39 7.83
C GLY A 367 2.12 15.10 7.68
N PHE A 368 1.68 14.12 6.90
CA PHE A 368 2.38 12.86 6.64
C PHE A 368 2.41 12.54 5.13
N PRO A 369 3.25 11.59 4.67
CA PRO A 369 3.23 11.06 3.31
C PRO A 369 1.84 10.57 2.91
N HIS A 370 1.23 11.22 1.93
CA HIS A 370 -0.14 10.97 1.53
C HIS A 370 -0.27 10.97 0.01
N ALA A 371 -0.46 9.79 -0.56
CA ALA A 371 -0.80 9.64 -1.97
C ALA A 371 -2.30 9.90 -2.17
N MET A 372 -2.65 10.71 -3.15
CA MET A 372 -4.03 10.93 -3.56
C MET A 372 -4.17 10.57 -5.04
N VAL A 373 -5.00 9.59 -5.35
CA VAL A 373 -5.12 9.00 -6.68
C VAL A 373 -6.57 8.86 -7.12
N VAL A 374 -6.78 8.79 -8.43
CA VAL A 374 -8.11 8.55 -9.02
C VAL A 374 -8.32 7.05 -9.21
N ALA A 375 -9.41 6.51 -8.66
CA ALA A 375 -9.72 5.09 -8.72
C ALA A 375 -11.22 4.80 -8.70
N PRO A 376 -11.70 3.76 -9.41
CA PRO A 376 -13.00 3.15 -9.13
C PRO A 376 -13.02 2.52 -7.73
N ILE A 377 -14.08 2.79 -6.97
CA ILE A 377 -14.28 2.27 -5.60
C ILE A 377 -15.19 1.05 -5.66
N CYS A 378 -15.13 0.19 -4.65
CA CYS A 378 -15.80 -1.11 -4.64
C CYS A 378 -17.35 -1.08 -4.68
N ARG A 379 -17.96 0.07 -4.48
CA ARG A 379 -19.40 0.30 -4.67
C ARG A 379 -19.65 1.52 -5.55
N PRO A 380 -20.67 1.48 -6.42
CA PRO A 380 -20.90 2.56 -7.38
C PRO A 380 -21.32 3.89 -6.76
N ASP A 381 -21.87 3.88 -5.57
CA ASP A 381 -22.33 5.04 -4.80
C ASP A 381 -21.27 5.62 -3.85
N LEU A 382 -20.10 5.00 -3.72
CA LEU A 382 -18.96 5.55 -2.98
C LEU A 382 -18.15 6.49 -3.86
N LEU A 383 -17.79 7.65 -3.31
CA LEU A 383 -17.08 8.74 -4.01
C LEU A 383 -15.61 8.88 -3.59
N CYS A 384 -15.28 8.43 -2.37
CA CYS A 384 -13.92 8.39 -1.86
C CYS A 384 -13.71 7.25 -0.87
N GLU A 385 -12.45 6.81 -0.76
CA GLU A 385 -11.99 5.78 0.19
C GLU A 385 -10.58 6.12 0.64
N THR A 386 -10.24 5.87 1.90
CA THR A 386 -8.89 6.11 2.43
C THR A 386 -8.43 4.90 3.23
N GLU A 387 -7.18 4.52 3.04
CA GLU A 387 -6.42 3.62 3.90
C GLU A 387 -5.31 4.36 4.62
N ALA A 388 -4.93 3.89 5.80
CA ALA A 388 -3.87 4.53 6.58
C ALA A 388 -3.03 3.52 7.36
N LEU A 389 -1.79 3.88 7.60
CA LEU A 389 -0.91 3.24 8.58
C LEU A 389 -0.62 4.26 9.67
N ALA A 390 -1.00 3.94 10.90
CA ALA A 390 -0.60 4.69 12.09
C ALA A 390 0.36 3.88 12.96
N VAL A 391 1.21 4.56 13.73
CA VAL A 391 2.23 3.93 14.58
C VAL A 391 2.19 4.53 15.96
N LEU A 392 2.05 3.66 16.98
CA LEU A 392 2.22 4.01 18.38
C LEU A 392 3.68 3.76 18.80
N SER A 393 4.26 4.74 19.47
CA SER A 393 5.63 4.70 20.02
C SER A 393 5.65 4.22 21.45
#